data_c24a827e30bc3e927903f0673c7ae154
#
_entry.id   c24a827e30bc3e927903f0673c7ae154
#
_cell.length_a   1.000
_cell.length_b   1.000
_cell.length_c   1.000
_cell.angle_alpha   90.00
_cell.angle_beta   90.00
_cell.angle_gamma   90.00
#
_symmetry.space_group_name_H-M   'P 1'
#
loop_
_entity.id
_entity.type
_entity.pdbx_description
1 polymer ?
#
loop_
_entity_poly.entity_id
_entity_poly.type
_entity_poly.pdbx_seq_one_letter_code
_entity_poly.pdbx_strand_id
1 'polypeptide(L)'
;MDLSSRRHFLVTSVGAAITLAGTKLFAKPHDLDKTNAIIPSLKSISEVIVNDGLSHPIPYLQAPGIGKDRALVLSGGGEYLLSWYMGYFYALTQSGVDLNLADIIIGTSAGSVAGAALSGGHLKHLAAELDFFADFPLLLNDLAPNLEPSASQRRALQTGLDVKDADSSTIQSVGRAAMAAHTITGNNYATTLKKLVGENYWPSSKLFITANDCYSGERLVISAQDGISIQHTCTASSSWPGLNGPTWLNDRYCMDGGACQTSTHADVVMGAKRALIISLSDGSSQAVPEGLGLSSFPNTLNQEIKALDANGTKTLLITAGLPPGMKSINLLDPKLIGPGLRYGYVRGVADARKVKAFWD
;
A
#
# COMPACT_ATOMS: atom_id res chain seq x y z
N MET A 1 -29.58 31.80 12.45
CA MET A 1 -28.78 31.27 11.38
C MET A 1 -29.28 29.85 11.08
N ASP A 2 -29.87 29.73 9.93
CA ASP A 2 -30.69 28.59 9.53
C ASP A 2 -29.82 27.37 9.15
N LEU A 3 -30.00 26.26 9.85
CA LEU A 3 -29.29 24.99 9.67
C LEU A 3 -29.94 24.08 8.58
N SER A 4 -30.89 24.61 7.80
CA SER A 4 -31.70 23.83 6.86
C SER A 4 -31.05 23.64 5.47
N SER A 5 -29.98 24.36 5.13
CA SER A 5 -29.45 24.43 3.76
C SER A 5 -28.36 23.37 3.42
N ARG A 6 -27.99 22.50 4.35
CA ARG A 6 -26.94 21.48 4.12
C ARG A 6 -27.45 20.06 3.82
N ARG A 7 -28.76 19.86 3.70
CA ARG A 7 -29.36 18.52 3.46
C ARG A 7 -29.75 18.19 2.01
N HIS A 8 -29.42 19.04 1.03
CA HIS A 8 -29.91 18.87 -0.35
C HIS A 8 -28.85 18.56 -1.40
N PHE A 9 -27.73 17.97 -1.03
CA PHE A 9 -26.67 17.59 -2.01
C PHE A 9 -26.44 16.09 -2.17
N LEU A 10 -27.37 15.28 -1.72
CA LEU A 10 -27.26 13.82 -1.81
C LEU A 10 -28.56 13.24 -2.38
N VAL A 11 -28.89 13.44 -3.62
CA VAL A 11 -29.70 12.54 -4.45
C VAL A 11 -29.81 13.16 -5.85
N THR A 12 -29.04 12.69 -6.79
CA THR A 12 -29.40 12.44 -8.21
C THR A 12 -28.17 11.96 -8.96
N SER A 13 -28.05 10.68 -9.15
CA SER A 13 -27.39 10.13 -10.33
C SER A 13 -28.27 9.00 -10.88
N VAL A 14 -28.97 9.36 -11.92
CA VAL A 14 -29.79 8.49 -12.76
C VAL A 14 -28.89 7.50 -13.50
N GLY A 15 -29.27 6.22 -13.47
CA GLY A 15 -28.63 5.16 -14.21
C GLY A 15 -28.80 5.33 -15.72
N ALA A 16 -27.72 5.12 -16.45
CA ALA A 16 -27.76 4.80 -17.86
C ALA A 16 -27.28 3.35 -18.02
N ALA A 17 -28.22 2.46 -18.33
CA ALA A 17 -27.91 1.11 -18.74
C ALA A 17 -27.37 1.12 -20.18
N ILE A 18 -26.12 0.71 -20.35
CA ILE A 18 -25.56 0.41 -21.68
C ILE A 18 -25.45 -1.11 -21.77
N THR A 19 -26.29 -1.67 -22.64
CA THR A 19 -26.23 -3.07 -23.06
C THR A 19 -25.06 -3.22 -24.03
N LEU A 20 -24.00 -3.89 -23.65
CA LEU A 20 -22.93 -4.31 -24.54
C LEU A 20 -23.04 -5.80 -24.82
N ALA A 21 -23.24 -6.10 -26.10
CA ALA A 21 -23.29 -7.47 -26.63
C ALA A 21 -21.94 -8.17 -26.43
N GLY A 22 -22.02 -9.38 -25.89
CA GLY A 22 -20.86 -10.18 -25.59
C GLY A 22 -20.14 -10.72 -26.82
N THR A 23 -18.83 -10.52 -26.86
CA THR A 23 -17.93 -11.40 -27.61
C THR A 23 -17.03 -12.11 -26.59
N LYS A 24 -17.25 -13.43 -26.47
CA LYS A 24 -16.41 -14.31 -25.68
C LYS A 24 -15.05 -14.43 -26.35
N LEU A 25 -14.03 -13.77 -25.85
CA LEU A 25 -12.65 -14.11 -26.12
C LEU A 25 -12.13 -14.95 -24.95
N PHE A 26 -12.03 -16.26 -25.18
CA PHE A 26 -11.30 -17.14 -24.25
C PHE A 26 -9.82 -16.92 -24.45
N ALA A 27 -9.14 -16.32 -23.50
CA ALA A 27 -7.69 -16.33 -23.44
C ALA A 27 -7.20 -17.77 -23.20
N LYS A 28 -6.20 -18.21 -23.94
CA LYS A 28 -5.52 -19.50 -23.70
C LYS A 28 -4.81 -19.46 -22.36
N PRO A 29 -4.79 -20.58 -21.59
CA PRO A 29 -3.98 -20.66 -20.38
C PRO A 29 -2.52 -20.46 -20.74
N HIS A 30 -1.89 -19.47 -20.13
CA HIS A 30 -0.46 -19.26 -20.25
C HIS A 30 0.29 -20.30 -19.41
N ASP A 31 1.40 -20.81 -19.92
CA ASP A 31 2.35 -21.65 -19.19
C ASP A 31 2.90 -20.88 -17.98
N LEU A 32 2.36 -21.18 -16.81
CA LEU A 32 2.66 -20.52 -15.53
C LEU A 32 3.98 -20.97 -14.88
N ASP A 33 4.83 -21.68 -15.65
CA ASP A 33 5.96 -22.44 -15.04
C ASP A 33 7.29 -21.67 -14.95
N LYS A 34 7.33 -20.35 -15.16
CA LYS A 34 8.61 -19.62 -15.27
C LYS A 34 8.85 -18.45 -14.32
N THR A 35 8.04 -18.22 -13.30
CA THR A 35 8.22 -17.06 -12.43
C THR A 35 8.42 -17.38 -10.96
N ASN A 36 9.18 -18.43 -10.63
CA ASN A 36 9.54 -18.77 -9.24
C ASN A 36 10.74 -17.99 -8.67
N ALA A 37 11.14 -16.88 -9.27
CA ALA A 37 12.17 -16.04 -8.68
C ALA A 37 11.53 -14.96 -7.82
N ILE A 38 11.43 -15.20 -6.53
CA ILE A 38 10.91 -14.26 -5.52
C ILE A 38 11.69 -12.94 -5.51
N ILE A 39 12.97 -12.98 -5.90
CA ILE A 39 13.82 -11.80 -6.08
C ILE A 39 14.70 -12.04 -7.31
N PRO A 40 14.41 -11.42 -8.46
CA PRO A 40 15.25 -11.57 -9.62
C PRO A 40 16.63 -10.95 -9.38
N SER A 41 17.69 -11.63 -9.81
CA SER A 41 19.02 -11.03 -9.81
C SER A 41 19.06 -9.85 -10.80
N LEU A 42 19.89 -8.84 -10.54
CA LEU A 42 20.03 -7.68 -11.42
C LEU A 42 20.26 -8.04 -12.91
N LYS A 43 20.86 -9.21 -13.18
CA LYS A 43 21.08 -9.71 -14.55
C LYS A 43 19.81 -10.26 -15.21
N SER A 44 18.81 -10.72 -14.44
CA SER A 44 17.56 -11.25 -14.97
C SER A 44 16.47 -10.19 -15.12
N ILE A 45 16.68 -9.01 -14.57
CA ILE A 45 15.72 -7.90 -14.62
C ILE A 45 15.67 -7.24 -16.00
N SER A 46 16.69 -7.42 -16.85
CA SER A 46 16.83 -6.67 -18.10
C SER A 46 15.86 -7.06 -19.23
N GLU A 47 15.01 -8.08 -19.09
CA GLU A 47 14.21 -8.57 -20.23
C GLU A 47 12.74 -8.90 -19.94
N VAL A 48 12.22 -8.63 -18.75
CA VAL A 48 10.84 -9.05 -18.44
C VAL A 48 9.86 -7.90 -18.67
N ILE A 49 9.46 -7.70 -19.91
CA ILE A 49 8.15 -7.11 -20.18
C ILE A 49 7.15 -8.23 -19.91
N VAL A 50 6.49 -8.19 -18.76
CA VAL A 50 5.42 -9.13 -18.47
C VAL A 50 4.21 -8.73 -19.30
N ASN A 51 4.06 -9.35 -20.46
CA ASN A 51 2.81 -9.33 -21.19
C ASN A 51 1.93 -10.43 -20.60
N ASP A 52 1.04 -10.05 -19.70
CA ASP A 52 0.08 -10.94 -19.02
C ASP A 52 -1.12 -11.30 -19.92
N GLY A 53 -1.11 -10.88 -21.17
CA GLY A 53 -2.18 -11.14 -22.14
C GLY A 53 -3.42 -10.26 -21.95
N LEU A 54 -3.38 -9.26 -21.07
CA LEU A 54 -4.44 -8.28 -20.92
C LEU A 54 -4.32 -7.19 -22.00
N SER A 55 -5.45 -6.53 -22.32
CA SER A 55 -5.50 -5.51 -23.38
C SER A 55 -4.68 -4.26 -23.03
N HIS A 56 -4.53 -3.97 -21.75
CA HIS A 56 -3.74 -2.84 -21.25
C HIS A 56 -2.80 -3.30 -20.15
N PRO A 57 -1.73 -4.06 -20.47
CA PRO A 57 -0.80 -4.54 -19.46
C PRO A 57 -0.10 -3.35 -18.78
N ILE A 58 0.10 -3.46 -17.48
CA ILE A 58 0.90 -2.52 -16.70
C ILE A 58 2.32 -3.10 -16.68
N PRO A 59 3.29 -2.46 -17.34
CA PRO A 59 4.64 -3.02 -17.43
C PRO A 59 5.30 -3.04 -16.05
N TYR A 60 5.99 -4.12 -15.75
CA TYR A 60 6.88 -4.20 -14.61
C TYR A 60 8.13 -3.39 -14.91
N LEU A 61 8.33 -2.31 -14.18
CA LEU A 61 9.52 -1.48 -14.34
C LEU A 61 10.74 -2.18 -13.76
N GLN A 62 11.77 -2.30 -14.60
CA GLN A 62 13.03 -2.92 -14.21
C GLN A 62 13.76 -2.05 -13.21
N ALA A 63 13.95 -2.58 -11.97
CA ALA A 63 14.81 -2.00 -10.96
C ALA A 63 14.85 -0.45 -10.99
N PRO A 64 13.76 0.25 -10.72
CA PRO A 64 13.70 1.71 -10.82
C PRO A 64 14.68 2.40 -9.84
N GLY A 65 15.27 1.63 -8.92
CA GLY A 65 16.33 2.11 -8.02
C GLY A 65 17.71 2.30 -8.67
N ILE A 66 17.95 1.74 -9.88
CA ILE A 66 19.25 1.85 -10.53
C ILE A 66 19.61 3.33 -10.78
N GLY A 67 20.82 3.73 -10.31
CA GLY A 67 21.33 5.09 -10.47
C GLY A 67 20.73 6.11 -9.51
N LYS A 68 19.86 5.70 -8.58
CA LYS A 68 19.31 6.56 -7.53
C LYS A 68 20.26 6.63 -6.35
N ASP A 69 20.31 7.79 -5.70
CA ASP A 69 21.10 7.94 -4.48
C ASP A 69 20.30 7.54 -3.25
N ARG A 70 19.07 8.06 -3.12
CA ARG A 70 18.20 7.88 -1.97
C ARG A 70 16.89 7.23 -2.37
N ALA A 71 16.59 6.09 -1.77
CA ALA A 71 15.32 5.42 -1.88
C ALA A 71 14.56 5.46 -0.55
N LEU A 72 13.25 5.71 -0.61
CA LEU A 72 12.34 5.66 0.53
C LEU A 72 11.29 4.57 0.26
N VAL A 73 11.17 3.63 1.18
CA VAL A 73 10.21 2.52 1.09
C VAL A 73 9.24 2.59 2.26
N LEU A 74 7.95 2.67 1.95
CA LEU A 74 6.85 2.88 2.90
C LEU A 74 5.89 1.70 2.84
N SER A 75 5.86 0.89 3.89
CA SER A 75 5.00 -0.30 3.96
C SER A 75 3.52 0.03 4.17
N GLY A 76 2.67 -0.97 3.95
CA GLY A 76 1.30 -0.99 4.39
C GLY A 76 1.17 -1.22 5.90
N GLY A 77 0.02 -0.86 6.47
CA GLY A 77 -0.27 -1.04 7.90
C GLY A 77 -1.50 -0.30 8.39
N GLY A 78 -2.46 -0.05 7.50
CA GLY A 78 -3.76 0.54 7.80
C GLY A 78 -3.71 1.98 8.33
N GLU A 79 -4.80 2.42 8.94
CA GLU A 79 -4.98 3.75 9.50
C GLU A 79 -3.96 4.04 10.59
N TYR A 80 -3.59 3.02 11.36
CA TYR A 80 -2.56 3.15 12.38
C TYR A 80 -1.23 3.61 11.79
N LEU A 81 -0.72 2.89 10.76
CA LEU A 81 0.59 3.22 10.19
C LEU A 81 0.53 4.52 9.38
N LEU A 82 -0.58 4.80 8.70
CA LEU A 82 -0.76 6.07 8.00
C LEU A 82 -0.61 7.26 8.95
N SER A 83 -1.28 7.21 10.10
CA SER A 83 -1.19 8.25 11.12
C SER A 83 0.21 8.30 11.76
N TRP A 84 0.81 7.14 11.99
CA TRP A 84 2.17 7.05 12.51
C TRP A 84 3.17 7.72 11.54
N TYR A 85 3.04 7.52 10.23
CA TYR A 85 3.87 8.22 9.22
C TYR A 85 3.77 9.73 9.35
N MET A 86 2.56 10.26 9.55
CA MET A 86 2.39 11.71 9.66
C MET A 86 3.10 12.29 10.88
N GLY A 87 2.96 11.64 12.04
CA GLY A 87 3.70 12.03 13.24
C GLY A 87 5.22 11.91 13.06
N TYR A 88 5.66 10.81 12.47
CA TYR A 88 7.09 10.52 12.26
C TYR A 88 7.73 11.51 11.27
N PHE A 89 7.12 11.74 10.12
CA PHE A 89 7.62 12.68 9.11
C PHE A 89 7.65 14.11 9.64
N TYR A 90 6.63 14.50 10.41
CA TYR A 90 6.61 15.80 11.05
C TYR A 90 7.80 15.98 12.02
N ALA A 91 8.07 15.01 12.89
CA ALA A 91 9.19 15.05 13.82
C ALA A 91 10.54 15.07 13.10
N LEU A 92 10.72 14.28 12.05
CA LEU A 92 11.93 14.28 11.23
C LEU A 92 12.14 15.64 10.57
N THR A 93 11.11 16.23 10.00
CA THR A 93 11.19 17.57 9.38
C THR A 93 11.58 18.62 10.40
N GLN A 94 11.02 18.61 11.62
CA GLN A 94 11.41 19.50 12.70
C GLN A 94 12.88 19.32 13.10
N SER A 95 13.42 18.11 12.91
CA SER A 95 14.82 17.77 13.20
C SER A 95 15.77 18.03 12.01
N GLY A 96 15.27 18.65 10.93
CA GLY A 96 16.05 18.98 9.74
C GLY A 96 16.37 17.77 8.84
N VAL A 97 15.49 16.77 8.82
CA VAL A 97 15.53 15.65 7.87
C VAL A 97 14.39 15.81 6.86
N ASP A 98 14.75 16.00 5.61
CA ASP A 98 13.77 16.10 4.52
C ASP A 98 13.71 14.78 3.71
N LEU A 99 12.68 13.97 3.97
CA LEU A 99 12.46 12.72 3.25
C LEU A 99 12.00 12.94 1.80
N ASN A 100 11.54 14.14 1.45
CA ASN A 100 11.19 14.48 0.07
C ASN A 100 12.41 14.59 -0.87
N LEU A 101 13.62 14.57 -0.31
CA LEU A 101 14.87 14.45 -1.07
C LEU A 101 15.10 13.02 -1.62
N ALA A 102 14.21 12.07 -1.37
CA ALA A 102 14.23 10.77 -2.04
C ALA A 102 14.20 10.94 -3.57
N ASP A 103 15.03 10.17 -4.27
CA ASP A 103 15.01 10.07 -5.74
C ASP A 103 13.97 9.08 -6.22
N ILE A 104 13.57 8.15 -5.34
CA ILE A 104 12.52 7.16 -5.56
C ILE A 104 11.78 6.88 -4.26
N ILE A 105 10.47 6.79 -4.35
CA ILE A 105 9.57 6.46 -3.22
C ILE A 105 8.72 5.27 -3.66
N ILE A 106 8.74 4.20 -2.85
CA ILE A 106 7.83 3.06 -3.01
C ILE A 106 6.79 3.13 -1.89
N GLY A 107 5.53 3.04 -2.24
CA GLY A 107 4.43 3.04 -1.27
C GLY A 107 3.48 1.87 -1.47
N THR A 108 3.08 1.24 -0.37
CA THR A 108 2.10 0.17 -0.35
C THR A 108 0.98 0.52 0.62
N SER A 109 -0.29 0.40 0.24
CA SER A 109 -1.43 0.62 1.14
C SER A 109 -1.31 1.97 1.88
N ALA A 110 -1.27 2.01 3.21
CA ALA A 110 -1.01 3.22 3.99
C ALA A 110 0.23 4.00 3.49
N GLY A 111 1.29 3.30 3.10
CA GLY A 111 2.51 3.90 2.54
C GLY A 111 2.29 4.54 1.18
N SER A 112 1.32 4.08 0.38
CA SER A 112 0.98 4.70 -0.90
C SER A 112 0.38 6.10 -0.69
N VAL A 113 -0.52 6.24 0.29
CA VAL A 113 -1.15 7.51 0.67
C VAL A 113 -0.12 8.46 1.29
N ALA A 114 0.72 7.95 2.20
CA ALA A 114 1.80 8.72 2.81
C ALA A 114 2.83 9.20 1.78
N GLY A 115 3.22 8.34 0.83
CA GLY A 115 4.12 8.67 -0.27
C GLY A 115 3.55 9.70 -1.22
N ALA A 116 2.25 9.62 -1.53
CA ALA A 116 1.55 10.63 -2.32
C ALA A 116 1.54 12.00 -1.61
N ALA A 117 1.18 12.04 -0.32
CA ALA A 117 1.17 13.26 0.46
C ALA A 117 2.58 13.87 0.62
N LEU A 118 3.60 13.02 0.85
CA LEU A 118 4.99 13.47 0.95
C LEU A 118 5.48 14.08 -0.36
N SER A 119 5.35 13.34 -1.46
CA SER A 119 5.86 13.78 -2.76
C SER A 119 5.07 14.94 -3.37
N GLY A 120 3.81 15.12 -2.96
CA GLY A 120 2.95 16.24 -3.35
C GLY A 120 3.06 17.47 -2.45
N GLY A 121 3.82 17.40 -1.36
CA GLY A 121 3.91 18.52 -0.40
C GLY A 121 2.66 18.70 0.49
N HIS A 122 1.78 17.70 0.57
CA HIS A 122 0.49 17.77 1.27
C HIS A 122 0.51 17.14 2.67
N LEU A 123 1.69 16.84 3.23
CA LEU A 123 1.81 16.22 4.57
C LEU A 123 1.04 16.97 5.66
N LYS A 124 1.09 18.31 5.66
CA LYS A 124 0.37 19.11 6.65
C LYS A 124 -1.14 18.96 6.54
N HIS A 125 -1.64 18.91 5.31
CA HIS A 125 -3.06 18.71 5.06
C HIS A 125 -3.50 17.32 5.54
N LEU A 126 -2.81 16.28 5.13
CA LEU A 126 -3.13 14.91 5.54
C LEU A 126 -3.02 14.74 7.07
N ALA A 127 -2.00 15.34 7.70
CA ALA A 127 -1.88 15.31 9.16
C ALA A 127 -3.06 15.99 9.86
N ALA A 128 -3.53 17.14 9.35
CA ALA A 128 -4.69 17.84 9.90
C ALA A 128 -6.00 17.06 9.72
N GLU A 129 -6.19 16.41 8.57
CA GLU A 129 -7.33 15.52 8.32
C GLU A 129 -7.33 14.34 9.30
N LEU A 130 -6.19 13.70 9.50
CA LEU A 130 -6.08 12.57 10.42
C LEU A 130 -6.26 13.01 11.90
N ASP A 131 -5.76 14.17 12.28
CA ASP A 131 -5.97 14.73 13.61
C ASP A 131 -7.46 15.01 13.86
N PHE A 132 -8.15 15.57 12.88
CA PHE A 132 -9.60 15.74 12.91
C PHE A 132 -10.34 14.40 13.03
N PHE A 133 -9.95 13.39 12.28
CA PHE A 133 -10.56 12.05 12.36
C PHE A 133 -10.21 11.33 13.67
N ALA A 134 -9.10 11.65 14.31
CA ALA A 134 -8.80 11.13 15.64
C ALA A 134 -9.85 11.52 16.68
N ASP A 135 -10.41 12.73 16.54
CA ASP A 135 -11.50 13.22 17.41
C ASP A 135 -12.89 12.75 16.97
N PHE A 136 -13.05 12.46 15.66
CA PHE A 136 -14.32 12.04 15.06
C PHE A 136 -14.19 10.74 14.24
N PRO A 137 -13.77 9.62 14.86
CA PRO A 137 -13.42 8.40 14.13
C PRO A 137 -14.59 7.79 13.33
N LEU A 138 -15.83 8.05 13.74
CA LEU A 138 -17.01 7.55 13.02
C LEU A 138 -17.20 8.16 11.62
N LEU A 139 -16.55 9.27 11.32
CA LEU A 139 -16.58 9.86 9.97
C LEU A 139 -15.75 9.06 8.96
N LEU A 140 -14.92 8.15 9.43
CA LEU A 140 -14.14 7.22 8.61
C LEU A 140 -14.78 5.84 8.48
N ASN A 141 -16.06 5.69 8.80
CA ASN A 141 -16.75 4.40 8.69
C ASN A 141 -16.65 3.77 7.28
N ASP A 142 -16.51 4.59 6.24
CA ASP A 142 -16.32 4.11 4.87
C ASP A 142 -14.91 3.49 4.63
N LEU A 143 -13.96 3.80 5.51
CA LEU A 143 -12.62 3.18 5.52
C LEU A 143 -12.53 2.03 6.52
N ALA A 144 -13.36 2.06 7.56
CA ALA A 144 -13.35 1.04 8.59
C ALA A 144 -14.00 -0.24 8.09
N PRO A 145 -13.41 -1.40 8.39
CA PRO A 145 -14.06 -2.66 8.10
C PRO A 145 -15.39 -2.74 8.84
N ASN A 146 -16.37 -3.34 8.18
CA ASN A 146 -17.66 -3.61 8.78
C ASN A 146 -17.46 -4.36 10.11
N LEU A 147 -18.05 -3.88 11.19
CA LEU A 147 -17.91 -4.49 12.50
C LEU A 147 -18.42 -5.95 12.52
N GLU A 148 -19.30 -6.28 11.56
CA GLU A 148 -19.81 -7.63 11.33
C GLU A 148 -19.60 -8.07 9.88
N PRO A 149 -18.40 -8.54 9.53
CA PRO A 149 -18.14 -8.98 8.18
C PRO A 149 -19.01 -10.18 7.81
N SER A 150 -19.49 -10.21 6.58
CA SER A 150 -20.24 -11.34 6.01
C SER A 150 -19.42 -12.64 6.04
N ALA A 151 -20.06 -13.78 5.83
CA ALA A 151 -19.36 -15.05 5.78
C ALA A 151 -18.29 -15.10 4.67
N SER A 152 -18.57 -14.48 3.51
CA SER A 152 -17.61 -14.40 2.41
C SER A 152 -16.45 -13.46 2.72
N GLN A 153 -16.69 -12.33 3.40
CA GLN A 153 -15.63 -11.43 3.86
C GLN A 153 -14.72 -12.12 4.88
N ARG A 154 -15.30 -12.78 5.88
CA ARG A 154 -14.51 -13.56 6.87
C ARG A 154 -13.65 -14.62 6.20
N ARG A 155 -14.17 -15.31 5.19
CA ARG A 155 -13.40 -16.30 4.44
C ARG A 155 -12.25 -15.65 3.67
N ALA A 156 -12.48 -14.53 3.00
CA ALA A 156 -11.42 -13.84 2.26
C ALA A 156 -10.33 -13.29 3.20
N LEU A 157 -10.72 -12.70 4.33
CA LEU A 157 -9.81 -12.28 5.39
C LEU A 157 -8.95 -13.45 5.88
N GLN A 158 -9.59 -14.58 6.20
CA GLN A 158 -8.89 -15.76 6.70
C GLN A 158 -7.94 -16.34 5.64
N THR A 159 -8.37 -16.39 4.37
CA THR A 159 -7.51 -16.83 3.27
C THR A 159 -6.25 -15.97 3.17
N GLY A 160 -6.39 -14.64 3.30
CA GLY A 160 -5.24 -13.72 3.30
C GLY A 160 -4.32 -13.87 4.53
N LEU A 161 -4.90 -14.20 5.70
CA LEU A 161 -4.14 -14.40 6.94
C LEU A 161 -3.42 -15.75 6.99
N ASP A 162 -3.99 -16.78 6.37
CA ASP A 162 -3.43 -18.16 6.39
C ASP A 162 -2.28 -18.35 5.39
N VAL A 163 -1.98 -17.34 4.61
CA VAL A 163 -0.90 -17.40 3.61
C VAL A 163 0.45 -17.58 4.30
N LYS A 164 1.19 -18.60 3.86
CA LYS A 164 2.53 -18.94 4.36
C LYS A 164 3.62 -18.70 3.32
N ASP A 165 3.24 -18.77 2.06
CA ASP A 165 4.13 -18.65 0.92
C ASP A 165 3.59 -17.58 -0.04
N ALA A 166 4.49 -16.97 -0.78
CA ALA A 166 4.19 -15.92 -1.74
C ALA A 166 4.26 -16.42 -3.19
N ASP A 167 3.97 -17.72 -3.40
CA ASP A 167 3.87 -18.23 -4.76
C ASP A 167 2.60 -17.72 -5.46
N SER A 168 2.66 -17.66 -6.80
CA SER A 168 1.56 -17.13 -7.61
C SER A 168 0.23 -17.84 -7.37
N SER A 169 0.23 -19.15 -7.12
CA SER A 169 -0.99 -19.93 -6.89
C SER A 169 -1.67 -19.56 -5.58
N THR A 170 -0.88 -19.29 -4.55
CA THR A 170 -1.35 -18.82 -3.26
C THR A 170 -1.95 -17.43 -3.36
N ILE A 171 -1.24 -16.51 -4.02
CA ILE A 171 -1.74 -15.13 -4.22
C ILE A 171 -3.00 -15.12 -5.09
N GLN A 172 -3.07 -15.95 -6.15
CA GLN A 172 -4.30 -16.16 -6.93
C GLN A 172 -5.48 -16.65 -6.07
N SER A 173 -5.21 -17.52 -5.10
CA SER A 173 -6.25 -17.99 -4.18
C SER A 173 -6.79 -16.87 -3.30
N VAL A 174 -5.91 -16.00 -2.80
CA VAL A 174 -6.28 -14.77 -2.09
C VAL A 174 -7.10 -13.85 -3.01
N GLY A 175 -6.64 -13.63 -4.23
CA GLY A 175 -7.34 -12.82 -5.23
C GLY A 175 -8.74 -13.35 -5.56
N ARG A 176 -8.90 -14.66 -5.74
CA ARG A 176 -10.23 -15.30 -5.94
C ARG A 176 -11.13 -15.09 -4.72
N ALA A 177 -10.60 -15.23 -3.52
CA ALA A 177 -11.36 -15.00 -2.31
C ALA A 177 -11.78 -13.52 -2.17
N ALA A 178 -10.89 -12.59 -2.50
CA ALA A 178 -11.19 -11.16 -2.52
C ALA A 178 -12.31 -10.81 -3.51
N MET A 179 -12.25 -11.35 -4.73
CA MET A 179 -13.28 -11.14 -5.75
C MET A 179 -14.63 -11.78 -5.39
N ALA A 180 -14.62 -12.89 -4.66
CA ALA A 180 -15.83 -13.60 -4.23
C ALA A 180 -16.46 -13.01 -2.97
N ALA A 181 -15.77 -12.11 -2.26
CA ALA A 181 -16.28 -11.51 -1.04
C ALA A 181 -17.36 -10.46 -1.35
N HIS A 182 -18.44 -10.49 -0.60
CA HIS A 182 -19.45 -9.42 -0.60
C HIS A 182 -18.91 -8.25 0.21
N THR A 183 -18.23 -7.33 -0.47
CA THR A 183 -17.63 -6.15 0.14
C THR A 183 -18.38 -4.88 -0.25
N ILE A 184 -18.15 -3.79 0.48
CA ILE A 184 -18.57 -2.46 0.05
C ILE A 184 -17.89 -2.18 -1.29
N THR A 185 -18.63 -1.67 -2.25
CA THR A 185 -18.12 -1.42 -3.60
C THR A 185 -16.91 -0.48 -3.54
N GLY A 186 -15.86 -0.79 -4.31
CA GLY A 186 -14.61 -0.03 -4.35
C GLY A 186 -14.79 1.47 -4.68
N ASN A 187 -15.95 1.89 -5.20
CA ASN A 187 -16.26 3.29 -5.49
C ASN A 187 -16.36 4.15 -4.21
N ASN A 188 -16.93 3.63 -3.12
CA ASN A 188 -17.02 4.38 -1.86
C ASN A 188 -15.65 4.54 -1.22
N TYR A 189 -14.85 3.48 -1.24
CA TYR A 189 -13.50 3.50 -0.74
C TYR A 189 -12.62 4.45 -1.55
N ALA A 190 -12.71 4.43 -2.88
CA ALA A 190 -12.02 5.35 -3.78
C ALA A 190 -12.37 6.82 -3.49
N THR A 191 -13.63 7.11 -3.16
CA THR A 191 -14.07 8.45 -2.81
C THR A 191 -13.43 8.95 -1.51
N THR A 192 -13.28 8.09 -0.53
CA THR A 192 -12.63 8.46 0.74
C THR A 192 -11.12 8.62 0.57
N LEU A 193 -10.46 7.71 -0.15
CA LEU A 193 -9.04 7.87 -0.46
C LEU A 193 -8.76 9.11 -1.29
N LYS A 194 -9.67 9.53 -2.17
CA LYS A 194 -9.56 10.79 -2.89
C LYS A 194 -9.44 12.00 -1.95
N LYS A 195 -10.18 12.00 -0.85
CA LYS A 195 -10.09 13.08 0.16
C LYS A 195 -8.73 13.07 0.86
N LEU A 196 -8.21 11.88 1.20
CA LEU A 196 -6.91 11.74 1.87
C LEU A 196 -5.72 12.05 0.94
N VAL A 197 -5.78 11.61 -0.31
CA VAL A 197 -4.73 11.88 -1.31
C VAL A 197 -4.81 13.30 -1.85
N GLY A 198 -6.02 13.87 -1.95
CA GLY A 198 -6.25 15.25 -2.36
C GLY A 198 -6.12 15.54 -3.85
N GLU A 199 -5.58 14.61 -4.64
CA GLU A 199 -5.20 14.81 -6.03
C GLU A 199 -5.74 13.71 -6.94
N ASN A 200 -6.00 14.04 -8.21
CA ASN A 200 -6.28 13.05 -9.26
C ASN A 200 -5.02 12.72 -10.07
N TYR A 201 -4.03 13.58 -10.05
CA TYR A 201 -2.80 13.48 -10.82
C TYR A 201 -1.66 13.04 -9.91
N TRP A 202 -0.71 12.32 -10.49
CA TRP A 202 0.50 11.94 -9.80
C TRP A 202 1.28 13.17 -9.35
N PRO A 203 1.59 13.28 -8.05
CA PRO A 203 2.27 14.47 -7.52
C PRO A 203 3.75 14.50 -7.95
N SER A 204 4.31 13.35 -8.31
CA SER A 204 5.72 13.24 -8.67
C SER A 204 5.99 11.97 -9.49
N SER A 205 6.92 12.05 -10.44
CA SER A 205 7.44 10.88 -11.19
C SER A 205 8.34 9.95 -10.38
N LYS A 206 8.74 10.35 -9.17
CA LYS A 206 9.55 9.52 -8.27
C LYS A 206 8.74 8.57 -7.40
N LEU A 207 7.40 8.70 -7.39
CA LEU A 207 6.51 7.84 -6.62
C LEU A 207 6.10 6.63 -7.44
N PHE A 208 6.24 5.46 -6.84
CA PHE A 208 5.78 4.16 -7.32
C PHE A 208 4.89 3.53 -6.26
N ILE A 209 3.81 2.89 -6.69
CA ILE A 209 2.83 2.27 -5.81
C ILE A 209 2.65 0.82 -6.20
N THR A 210 2.58 -0.06 -5.21
CA THR A 210 2.42 -1.50 -5.43
C THR A 210 0.99 -1.94 -5.24
N ALA A 211 0.56 -2.90 -6.06
CA ALA A 211 -0.70 -3.63 -5.95
C ALA A 211 -0.48 -5.06 -6.43
N ASN A 212 -1.48 -5.93 -6.27
CA ASN A 212 -1.45 -7.30 -6.81
C ASN A 212 -2.63 -7.55 -7.72
N ASP A 213 -2.39 -8.19 -8.85
CA ASP A 213 -3.43 -8.67 -9.74
C ASP A 213 -4.14 -9.87 -9.11
N CYS A 214 -5.47 -9.79 -8.98
CA CYS A 214 -6.28 -10.85 -8.39
C CYS A 214 -6.33 -12.12 -9.25
N TYR A 215 -6.11 -12.02 -10.56
CA TYR A 215 -6.20 -13.14 -11.47
C TYR A 215 -4.88 -13.88 -11.62
N SER A 216 -3.80 -13.13 -11.87
CA SER A 216 -2.48 -13.71 -12.09
C SER A 216 -1.71 -13.95 -10.79
N GLY A 217 -2.05 -13.23 -9.72
CA GLY A 217 -1.26 -13.21 -8.50
C GLY A 217 0.04 -12.42 -8.63
N GLU A 218 0.22 -11.69 -9.73
CA GLU A 218 1.42 -10.91 -9.98
C GLU A 218 1.40 -9.58 -9.24
N ARG A 219 2.57 -9.18 -8.77
CA ARG A 219 2.80 -7.86 -8.22
C ARG A 219 2.85 -6.83 -9.35
N LEU A 220 2.18 -5.72 -9.15
CA LEU A 220 2.23 -4.54 -10.01
C LEU A 220 3.04 -3.45 -9.29
N VAL A 221 3.87 -2.75 -10.07
CA VAL A 221 4.59 -1.54 -9.62
C VAL A 221 4.15 -0.41 -10.55
N ILE A 222 3.28 0.43 -10.05
CA ILE A 222 2.52 1.42 -10.83
C ILE A 222 3.13 2.80 -10.61
N SER A 223 3.26 3.57 -11.68
CA SER A 223 3.86 4.90 -11.71
C SER A 223 2.99 5.91 -12.47
N ALA A 224 3.43 7.15 -12.51
CA ALA A 224 2.81 8.20 -13.32
C ALA A 224 2.75 7.87 -14.82
N GLN A 225 3.61 6.96 -15.30
CA GLN A 225 3.70 6.61 -16.72
C GLN A 225 2.62 5.64 -17.17
N ASP A 226 1.95 4.98 -16.23
CA ASP A 226 0.95 3.94 -16.54
C ASP A 226 -0.44 4.53 -16.87
N GLY A 227 -0.61 5.84 -16.79
CA GLY A 227 -1.85 6.54 -17.16
C GLY A 227 -3.04 6.31 -16.21
N ILE A 228 -2.80 5.68 -15.07
CA ILE A 228 -3.81 5.45 -14.02
C ILE A 228 -3.76 6.62 -13.03
N SER A 229 -4.91 7.11 -12.57
CA SER A 229 -4.92 8.18 -11.57
C SER A 229 -4.31 7.73 -10.26
N ILE A 230 -3.62 8.64 -9.57
CA ILE A 230 -3.03 8.36 -8.24
C ILE A 230 -4.07 7.84 -7.25
N GLN A 231 -5.27 8.40 -7.28
CA GLN A 231 -6.39 7.98 -6.45
C GLN A 231 -6.77 6.51 -6.68
N HIS A 232 -6.94 6.10 -7.94
CA HIS A 232 -7.27 4.71 -8.27
C HIS A 232 -6.14 3.76 -7.86
N THR A 233 -4.90 4.18 -8.07
CA THR A 233 -3.72 3.40 -7.71
C THR A 233 -3.60 3.23 -6.19
N CYS A 234 -3.78 4.29 -5.41
CA CYS A 234 -3.83 4.19 -3.94
C CYS A 234 -4.99 3.32 -3.46
N THR A 235 -6.16 3.39 -4.14
CA THR A 235 -7.32 2.55 -3.83
C THR A 235 -7.00 1.08 -4.04
N ALA A 236 -6.41 0.72 -5.18
CA ALA A 236 -5.99 -0.65 -5.46
C ALA A 236 -4.95 -1.15 -4.45
N SER A 237 -3.94 -0.31 -4.18
CA SER A 237 -2.89 -0.58 -3.20
C SER A 237 -3.41 -0.80 -1.78
N SER A 238 -4.61 -0.34 -1.47
CA SER A 238 -5.25 -0.42 -0.15
C SER A 238 -6.48 -1.32 -0.12
N SER A 239 -6.76 -2.04 -1.19
CA SER A 239 -7.92 -2.96 -1.30
C SER A 239 -7.62 -4.30 -0.65
N TRP A 240 -7.60 -4.34 0.70
CA TRP A 240 -7.31 -5.57 1.45
C TRP A 240 -8.40 -6.62 1.25
N PRO A 241 -8.04 -7.90 0.99
CA PRO A 241 -8.98 -8.99 0.76
C PRO A 241 -10.02 -9.13 1.87
N GLY A 242 -11.30 -9.09 1.51
CA GLY A 242 -12.42 -9.24 2.44
C GLY A 242 -12.80 -7.98 3.23
N LEU A 243 -12.01 -6.91 3.19
CA LEU A 243 -12.38 -5.61 3.79
C LEU A 243 -13.01 -4.69 2.75
N ASN A 244 -12.26 -4.38 1.71
CA ASN A 244 -12.72 -3.60 0.58
C ASN A 244 -12.76 -4.50 -0.66
N GLY A 245 -13.64 -4.21 -1.60
CA GLY A 245 -13.65 -4.92 -2.88
C GLY A 245 -12.38 -4.64 -3.68
N PRO A 246 -11.91 -5.59 -4.50
CA PRO A 246 -10.83 -5.33 -5.42
C PRO A 246 -11.12 -4.13 -6.31
N THR A 247 -10.10 -3.34 -6.60
CA THR A 247 -10.19 -2.14 -7.43
C THR A 247 -9.89 -2.49 -8.89
N TRP A 248 -10.75 -2.06 -9.79
CA TRP A 248 -10.52 -2.22 -11.22
C TRP A 248 -9.49 -1.20 -11.71
N LEU A 249 -8.36 -1.69 -12.23
CA LEU A 249 -7.34 -0.88 -12.88
C LEU A 249 -7.20 -1.33 -14.33
N ASN A 250 -7.48 -0.42 -15.27
CA ASN A 250 -7.50 -0.70 -16.71
C ASN A 250 -8.39 -1.91 -17.05
N ASP A 251 -7.86 -3.10 -17.14
CA ASP A 251 -8.57 -4.33 -17.51
C ASP A 251 -8.39 -5.48 -16.51
N ARG A 252 -7.97 -5.17 -15.28
CA ARG A 252 -7.74 -6.15 -14.21
C ARG A 252 -8.28 -5.71 -12.87
N TYR A 253 -8.68 -6.67 -12.03
CA TYR A 253 -8.96 -6.44 -10.62
C TYR A 253 -7.70 -6.56 -9.80
N CYS A 254 -7.44 -5.53 -8.99
CA CYS A 254 -6.26 -5.44 -8.15
C CYS A 254 -6.66 -5.41 -6.67
N MET A 255 -5.84 -6.02 -5.85
CA MET A 255 -5.93 -6.00 -4.40
C MET A 255 -4.68 -5.36 -3.79
N ASP A 256 -4.72 -5.13 -2.49
CA ASP A 256 -3.65 -4.53 -1.70
C ASP A 256 -2.28 -5.15 -2.01
N GLY A 257 -1.27 -4.30 -2.18
CA GLY A 257 0.10 -4.74 -2.40
C GLY A 257 0.64 -5.60 -1.27
N GLY A 258 0.19 -5.37 -0.03
CA GLY A 258 0.56 -6.18 1.13
C GLY A 258 -0.07 -7.58 1.18
N ALA A 259 -1.02 -7.88 0.31
CA ALA A 259 -1.60 -9.22 0.19
C ALA A 259 -0.70 -10.20 -0.61
N CYS A 260 0.55 -9.85 -0.86
CA CYS A 260 1.57 -10.62 -1.57
C CYS A 260 2.73 -10.97 -0.63
N GLN A 261 3.95 -10.93 -1.14
CA GLN A 261 5.18 -11.35 -0.43
C GLN A 261 5.44 -10.53 0.83
N THR A 262 5.24 -9.23 0.75
CA THR A 262 5.57 -8.26 1.80
C THR A 262 4.73 -7.02 1.60
N SER A 263 4.56 -6.25 2.64
CA SER A 263 3.95 -4.93 2.53
C SER A 263 4.96 -3.82 2.28
N THR A 264 6.24 -4.13 2.15
CA THR A 264 7.31 -3.16 1.88
C THR A 264 7.70 -3.11 0.41
N HIS A 265 7.85 -4.26 -0.24
CA HIS A 265 8.37 -4.37 -1.60
C HIS A 265 9.72 -3.64 -1.77
N ALA A 266 10.59 -3.79 -0.78
CA ALA A 266 11.87 -3.08 -0.74
C ALA A 266 12.81 -3.50 -1.89
N ASP A 267 12.65 -4.70 -2.43
CA ASP A 267 13.40 -5.19 -3.59
C ASP A 267 13.25 -4.30 -4.84
N VAL A 268 12.15 -3.55 -4.95
CA VAL A 268 11.89 -2.63 -6.08
C VAL A 268 12.95 -1.52 -6.17
N VAL A 269 13.56 -1.11 -5.06
CA VAL A 269 14.60 -0.08 -5.04
C VAL A 269 16.02 -0.63 -5.21
N MET A 270 16.17 -1.89 -5.62
CA MET A 270 17.45 -2.52 -5.87
C MET A 270 18.31 -1.67 -6.83
N GLY A 271 19.58 -1.50 -6.51
CA GLY A 271 20.51 -0.65 -7.27
C GLY A 271 20.54 0.82 -6.86
N ALA A 272 19.69 1.25 -5.93
CA ALA A 272 19.87 2.53 -5.25
C ALA A 272 21.11 2.48 -4.32
N LYS A 273 21.76 3.61 -4.09
CA LYS A 273 22.91 3.60 -3.19
C LYS A 273 22.51 3.37 -1.74
N ARG A 274 21.39 3.94 -1.31
CA ARG A 274 20.84 3.76 0.03
C ARG A 274 19.31 3.67 0.01
N ALA A 275 18.74 2.87 0.91
CA ALA A 275 17.31 2.70 1.07
C ALA A 275 16.91 2.85 2.54
N LEU A 276 16.11 3.87 2.84
CA LEU A 276 15.39 3.98 4.11
C LEU A 276 14.08 3.21 3.98
N ILE A 277 13.94 2.14 4.75
CA ILE A 277 12.79 1.25 4.74
C ILE A 277 12.02 1.50 6.03
N ILE A 278 10.76 1.92 5.93
CA ILE A 278 9.88 2.10 7.08
C ILE A 278 8.78 1.06 7.01
N SER A 279 8.78 0.15 7.96
CA SER A 279 7.83 -0.97 8.03
C SER A 279 7.09 -0.97 9.36
N LEU A 280 5.89 -1.54 9.37
CA LEU A 280 5.12 -1.75 10.60
C LEU A 280 5.86 -2.67 11.56
N SER A 281 6.45 -3.77 11.05
CA SER A 281 7.20 -4.77 11.80
C SER A 281 8.58 -5.01 11.20
N ASP A 282 9.41 -5.76 11.91
CA ASP A 282 10.73 -6.19 11.45
C ASP A 282 10.67 -7.38 10.46
N GLY A 283 9.45 -7.89 10.18
CA GLY A 283 9.24 -9.04 9.31
C GLY A 283 9.60 -10.39 9.94
N SER A 284 9.90 -10.44 11.25
CA SER A 284 10.17 -11.69 11.95
C SER A 284 8.90 -12.47 12.25
N SER A 285 9.04 -13.79 12.51
CA SER A 285 7.94 -14.64 12.93
C SER A 285 7.34 -14.23 14.29
N GLN A 286 8.04 -13.43 15.08
CA GLN A 286 7.57 -12.92 16.37
C GLN A 286 6.58 -11.76 16.21
N ALA A 287 6.59 -11.06 15.10
CA ALA A 287 5.65 -9.98 14.82
C ALA A 287 4.19 -10.45 14.74
N VAL A 288 3.95 -11.69 14.33
CA VAL A 288 2.61 -12.27 14.20
C VAL A 288 1.86 -12.35 15.54
N PRO A 289 2.44 -12.86 16.64
CA PRO A 289 1.79 -12.86 17.95
C PRO A 289 1.50 -11.48 18.51
N GLU A 290 2.22 -10.46 18.04
CA GLU A 290 2.02 -9.05 18.43
C GLU A 290 0.89 -8.37 17.65
N GLY A 291 0.20 -9.08 16.77
CA GLY A 291 -0.87 -8.53 15.93
C GLY A 291 -0.35 -7.78 14.70
N LEU A 292 0.93 -7.89 14.39
CA LEU A 292 1.59 -7.19 13.28
C LEU A 292 1.74 -8.07 12.02
N GLY A 293 1.17 -9.26 12.02
CA GLY A 293 1.29 -10.25 10.93
C GLY A 293 0.63 -9.83 9.62
N LEU A 294 -0.26 -8.83 9.65
CA LEU A 294 -0.90 -8.30 8.44
C LEU A 294 0.04 -7.47 7.56
N SER A 295 1.20 -7.08 8.06
CA SER A 295 2.09 -6.16 7.37
C SER A 295 3.18 -6.84 6.53
N SER A 296 3.48 -8.10 6.79
CA SER A 296 4.44 -8.87 6.01
C SER A 296 4.36 -10.36 6.35
N PHE A 297 4.62 -11.22 5.37
CA PHE A 297 4.83 -12.64 5.65
C PHE A 297 6.14 -12.82 6.40
N PRO A 298 6.22 -13.82 7.29
CA PRO A 298 7.43 -14.07 8.06
C PRO A 298 8.67 -14.18 7.15
N ASN A 299 9.72 -13.44 7.50
CA ASN A 299 11.04 -13.44 6.86
C ASN A 299 11.12 -12.86 5.43
N THR A 300 10.04 -12.44 4.78
CA THR A 300 10.11 -11.86 3.42
C THR A 300 10.83 -10.52 3.42
N LEU A 301 10.56 -9.62 4.36
CA LEU A 301 11.29 -8.36 4.50
C LEU A 301 12.78 -8.57 4.70
N ASN A 302 13.16 -9.54 5.54
CA ASN A 302 14.57 -9.87 5.78
C ASN A 302 15.26 -10.40 4.51
N GLN A 303 14.54 -11.13 3.66
CA GLN A 303 15.05 -11.59 2.36
C GLN A 303 15.25 -10.42 1.40
N GLU A 304 14.30 -9.48 1.33
CA GLU A 304 14.42 -8.26 0.53
C GLU A 304 15.62 -7.42 0.96
N ILE A 305 15.81 -7.21 2.26
CA ILE A 305 16.95 -6.45 2.81
C ILE A 305 18.26 -7.14 2.45
N LYS A 306 18.38 -8.46 2.63
CA LYS A 306 19.56 -9.23 2.25
C LYS A 306 19.86 -9.11 0.76
N ALA A 307 18.83 -9.12 -0.10
CA ALA A 307 19.03 -8.96 -1.52
C ALA A 307 19.51 -7.55 -1.89
N LEU A 308 18.97 -6.51 -1.24
CA LEU A 308 19.44 -5.13 -1.39
C LEU A 308 20.91 -5.00 -0.99
N ASP A 309 21.28 -5.52 0.17
CA ASP A 309 22.66 -5.47 0.68
C ASP A 309 23.63 -6.24 -0.24
N ALA A 310 23.21 -7.41 -0.73
CA ALA A 310 24.00 -8.21 -1.68
C ALA A 310 24.22 -7.51 -3.03
N ASN A 311 23.35 -6.59 -3.39
CA ASN A 311 23.46 -5.76 -4.60
C ASN A 311 24.07 -4.38 -4.34
N GLY A 312 24.64 -4.15 -3.16
CA GLY A 312 25.37 -2.93 -2.80
C GLY A 312 24.51 -1.76 -2.35
N THR A 313 23.21 -1.94 -2.18
CA THR A 313 22.31 -0.93 -1.61
C THR A 313 22.48 -0.94 -0.08
N LYS A 314 22.93 0.16 0.50
CA LYS A 314 22.92 0.32 1.97
C LYS A 314 21.50 0.43 2.47
N THR A 315 21.15 -0.29 3.54
CA THR A 315 19.80 -0.29 4.08
C THR A 315 19.73 0.27 5.50
N LEU A 316 18.64 0.97 5.81
CA LEU A 316 18.25 1.34 7.16
C LEU A 316 16.79 0.99 7.37
N LEU A 317 16.53 -0.01 8.21
CA LEU A 317 15.18 -0.38 8.61
C LEU A 317 14.77 0.41 9.86
N ILE A 318 13.61 1.04 9.75
CA ILE A 318 12.85 1.63 10.85
C ILE A 318 11.55 0.84 11.02
N THR A 319 11.35 0.25 12.19
CA THR A 319 10.12 -0.44 12.53
C THR A 319 9.22 0.47 13.35
N ALA A 320 7.99 0.67 12.89
CA ALA A 320 7.01 1.47 13.64
C ALA A 320 6.64 0.78 14.96
N GLY A 321 6.23 -0.48 14.89
CA GLY A 321 5.71 -1.21 16.03
C GLY A 321 4.43 -0.59 16.59
N LEU A 322 3.96 -1.10 17.70
CA LEU A 322 2.86 -0.51 18.48
C LEU A 322 3.41 0.23 19.70
N PRO A 323 2.69 1.24 20.23
CA PRO A 323 3.04 1.85 21.51
C PRO A 323 3.20 0.80 22.60
N PRO A 324 4.15 0.99 23.56
CA PRO A 324 4.34 0.06 24.67
C PRO A 324 3.03 -0.22 25.42
N GLY A 325 2.72 -1.50 25.63
CA GLY A 325 1.50 -1.94 26.30
C GLY A 325 0.24 -1.96 25.43
N MET A 326 0.30 -1.45 24.21
CA MET A 326 -0.80 -1.54 23.27
C MET A 326 -0.74 -2.89 22.52
N LYS A 327 -1.88 -3.56 22.47
CA LYS A 327 -2.12 -4.71 21.60
C LYS A 327 -3.26 -4.34 20.69
N SER A 328 -3.08 -4.40 19.40
CA SER A 328 -4.16 -4.20 18.44
C SER A 328 -4.23 -5.40 17.50
N ILE A 329 -5.45 -5.87 17.32
CA ILE A 329 -5.77 -6.95 16.38
C ILE A 329 -6.23 -6.35 15.05
N ASN A 330 -6.68 -5.08 15.06
CA ASN A 330 -7.21 -4.40 13.90
C ASN A 330 -6.52 -3.04 13.69
N LEU A 331 -5.54 -3.01 12.78
CA LEU A 331 -4.79 -1.80 12.42
C LEU A 331 -5.61 -0.81 11.58
N LEU A 332 -6.81 -1.21 11.14
CA LEU A 332 -7.77 -0.40 10.40
C LEU A 332 -8.81 0.24 11.32
N ASP A 333 -8.65 0.15 12.65
CA ASP A 333 -9.55 0.82 13.59
C ASP A 333 -9.21 2.33 13.62
N PRO A 334 -10.15 3.21 13.21
CA PRO A 334 -9.94 4.65 13.25
C PRO A 334 -9.55 5.21 14.62
N LYS A 335 -9.88 4.50 15.69
CA LYS A 335 -9.46 4.86 17.06
C LYS A 335 -7.94 4.81 17.26
N LEU A 336 -7.22 4.12 16.38
CA LEU A 336 -5.76 4.04 16.41
C LEU A 336 -5.07 5.26 15.78
N ILE A 337 -5.80 6.15 15.11
CA ILE A 337 -5.24 7.33 14.45
C ILE A 337 -4.52 8.23 15.46
N GLY A 338 -5.19 8.64 16.53
CA GLY A 338 -4.57 9.49 17.56
C GLY A 338 -3.35 8.85 18.22
N PRO A 339 -3.43 7.60 18.70
CA PRO A 339 -2.24 6.86 19.18
C PRO A 339 -1.11 6.77 18.13
N GLY A 340 -1.44 6.52 16.87
CA GLY A 340 -0.47 6.45 15.78
C GLY A 340 0.28 7.77 15.59
N LEU A 341 -0.45 8.89 15.46
CA LEU A 341 0.13 10.23 15.34
C LEU A 341 1.12 10.53 16.47
N ARG A 342 0.69 10.32 17.72
CA ARG A 342 1.52 10.61 18.89
C ARG A 342 2.75 9.71 18.96
N TYR A 343 2.58 8.43 18.74
CA TYR A 343 3.70 7.49 18.80
C TYR A 343 4.68 7.70 17.65
N GLY A 344 4.18 7.97 16.45
CA GLY A 344 5.01 8.32 15.30
C GLY A 344 5.87 9.55 15.60
N TYR A 345 5.30 10.58 16.20
CA TYR A 345 6.06 11.77 16.60
C TYR A 345 7.18 11.44 17.60
N VAL A 346 6.87 10.71 18.68
CA VAL A 346 7.86 10.30 19.68
C VAL A 346 9.00 9.50 19.04
N ARG A 347 8.66 8.55 18.16
CA ARG A 347 9.64 7.74 17.44
C ARG A 347 10.46 8.58 16.46
N GLY A 348 9.87 9.52 15.77
CA GLY A 348 10.58 10.41 14.85
C GLY A 348 11.62 11.28 15.56
N VAL A 349 11.30 11.82 16.73
CA VAL A 349 12.25 12.54 17.57
C VAL A 349 13.40 11.63 18.00
N ALA A 350 13.09 10.41 18.45
CA ALA A 350 14.11 9.45 18.91
C ALA A 350 15.04 9.00 17.78
N ASP A 351 14.51 8.78 16.59
CA ASP A 351 15.24 8.25 15.44
C ASP A 351 15.92 9.34 14.60
N ALA A 352 15.60 10.63 14.80
CA ALA A 352 16.04 11.73 13.95
C ALA A 352 17.55 11.75 13.69
N ARG A 353 18.37 11.58 14.74
CA ARG A 353 19.84 11.56 14.61
C ARG A 353 20.32 10.40 13.74
N LYS A 354 19.76 9.20 13.93
CA LYS A 354 20.11 8.00 13.18
C LYS A 354 19.69 8.14 11.71
N VAL A 355 18.47 8.62 11.48
CA VAL A 355 17.94 8.81 10.12
C VAL A 355 18.73 9.89 9.41
N LYS A 356 19.01 11.02 10.06
CA LYS A 356 19.83 12.10 9.47
C LYS A 356 21.20 11.60 9.02
N ALA A 357 21.90 10.89 9.88
CA ALA A 357 23.24 10.36 9.57
C ALA A 357 23.24 9.36 8.40
N PHE A 358 22.13 8.68 8.18
CA PHE A 358 21.98 7.76 7.05
C PHE A 358 21.52 8.48 5.77
N TRP A 359 20.66 9.47 5.91
CA TRP A 359 19.95 10.11 4.80
C TRP A 359 20.78 11.19 4.11
N ASP A 360 21.54 11.98 4.86
CA ASP A 360 22.43 13.02 4.34
C ASP A 360 23.75 12.42 3.81
#